data_28bea0771eb7305523f088986b6bdf1c
#
_entry.id   28bea0771eb7305523f088986b6bdf1c
#
_cell.length_a   1.000
_cell.length_b   1.000
_cell.length_c   1.000
_cell.angle_alpha   90.00
_cell.angle_beta   90.00
_cell.angle_gamma   90.00
#
_symmetry.space_group_name_H-M   'P 1'
#
loop_
_entity.id
_entity.type
_entity.pdbx_description
1 polymer ?
#
loop_
_entity_poly.entity_id
_entity_poly.type
_entity_poly.pdbx_seq_one_letter_code
_entity_poly.pdbx_strand_id
1 'polypeptide(L)'
;DQAEIITWIKEAKAMADYVLVSIHCHEDPSGGYSSNGQREQTPEFLRNFSKKILDNGADVVAGHGPHVLRGMEIYKNKPIFYSLGNFIFQNDTIKWHPHPTYENFGLDHYATPSDFYNVRYDGDTKGFPAMKYYWESVVAECVLTPKGVKKINLFPIELGYKLPRPQRGRPVIAREENKQRIINKLADLSSDFGTEIQYSERGVGEVILK
;
A
#
# COMPACT_ATOMS: atom_id res chain seq x y z
N ASP A 1 16.09 -15.51 4.00
CA ASP A 1 17.48 -15.05 4.15
C ASP A 1 17.78 -13.92 3.16
N GLN A 2 18.35 -12.80 3.64
CA GLN A 2 18.65 -11.64 2.78
C GLN A 2 19.66 -11.97 1.68
N ALA A 3 20.66 -12.82 1.97
CA ALA A 3 21.69 -13.18 1.00
C ALA A 3 21.11 -13.95 -0.19
N GLU A 4 20.20 -14.85 0.07
CA GLU A 4 19.50 -15.63 -0.94
C GLU A 4 18.62 -14.73 -1.83
N ILE A 5 17.84 -13.80 -1.22
CA ILE A 5 17.02 -12.84 -1.98
C ILE A 5 17.91 -11.97 -2.89
N ILE A 6 19.06 -11.53 -2.41
CA ILE A 6 20.02 -10.76 -3.22
C ILE A 6 20.56 -11.58 -4.39
N THR A 7 20.79 -12.88 -4.20
CA THR A 7 21.19 -13.76 -5.29
C THR A 7 20.12 -13.83 -6.37
N TRP A 8 18.86 -14.03 -5.99
CA TRP A 8 17.74 -14.05 -6.95
C TRP A 8 17.56 -12.73 -7.70
N ILE A 9 17.78 -11.59 -7.01
CA ILE A 9 17.72 -10.26 -7.66
C ILE A 9 18.82 -10.13 -8.74
N LYS A 10 20.04 -10.58 -8.45
CA LYS A 10 21.15 -10.56 -9.41
C LYS A 10 20.88 -11.47 -10.62
N GLU A 11 20.31 -12.65 -10.37
CA GLU A 11 19.90 -13.57 -11.43
C GLU A 11 18.78 -12.94 -12.29
N ALA A 12 17.76 -12.35 -11.68
CA ALA A 12 16.70 -11.64 -12.38
C ALA A 12 17.27 -10.50 -13.25
N LYS A 13 18.23 -9.73 -12.71
CA LYS A 13 18.86 -8.63 -13.46
C LYS A 13 19.70 -9.11 -14.65
N ALA A 14 20.26 -10.31 -14.59
CA ALA A 14 20.95 -10.92 -15.72
C ALA A 14 20.00 -11.36 -16.85
N MET A 15 18.67 -11.49 -16.56
CA MET A 15 17.67 -11.97 -17.51
C MET A 15 16.69 -10.88 -17.99
N ALA A 16 16.70 -9.68 -17.37
CA ALA A 16 15.72 -8.65 -17.67
C ALA A 16 16.36 -7.24 -17.67
N ASP A 17 15.82 -6.36 -18.51
CA ASP A 17 16.24 -4.96 -18.58
C ASP A 17 15.90 -4.20 -17.28
N TYR A 18 14.75 -4.50 -16.69
CA TYR A 18 14.28 -3.90 -15.43
C TYR A 18 13.81 -4.98 -14.45
N VAL A 19 14.15 -4.79 -13.18
CA VAL A 19 13.77 -5.66 -12.07
C VAL A 19 12.97 -4.88 -11.05
N LEU A 20 11.69 -5.26 -10.88
CA LEU A 20 10.83 -4.76 -9.81
C LEU A 20 10.77 -5.82 -8.70
N VAL A 21 11.06 -5.41 -7.48
CA VAL A 21 10.95 -6.26 -6.29
C VAL A 21 9.71 -5.88 -5.50
N SER A 22 8.80 -6.83 -5.34
CA SER A 22 7.59 -6.68 -4.52
C SER A 22 7.85 -7.23 -3.11
N ILE A 23 7.54 -6.44 -2.08
CA ILE A 23 7.78 -6.82 -0.68
C ILE A 23 6.48 -6.73 0.12
N HIS A 24 6.08 -7.85 0.73
CA HIS A 24 5.00 -7.89 1.71
C HIS A 24 5.56 -7.69 3.11
N CYS A 25 5.20 -6.57 3.78
CA CYS A 25 5.70 -6.22 5.11
C CYS A 25 4.61 -5.51 5.91
N HIS A 26 4.08 -6.20 6.93
CA HIS A 26 3.09 -5.63 7.86
C HIS A 26 3.72 -4.81 8.98
N GLU A 27 4.95 -5.11 9.35
CA GLU A 27 5.63 -4.56 10.52
C GLU A 27 5.70 -3.03 10.46
N ASP A 28 5.56 -2.42 11.62
CA ASP A 28 5.79 -1.01 11.87
C ASP A 28 7.10 -0.82 12.69
N PRO A 29 7.50 0.42 13.04
CA PRO A 29 8.73 0.65 13.81
C PRO A 29 8.79 -0.02 15.18
N SER A 30 7.66 -0.45 15.75
CA SER A 30 7.65 -1.21 17.02
C SER A 30 8.01 -2.69 16.85
N GLY A 31 8.21 -3.15 15.62
CA GLY A 31 8.49 -4.55 15.28
C GLY A 31 7.25 -5.44 15.26
N GLY A 32 6.07 -4.85 15.40
CA GLY A 32 4.78 -5.54 15.39
C GLY A 32 3.81 -4.94 14.36
N TYR A 33 2.56 -5.39 14.44
CA TYR A 33 1.45 -4.82 13.70
C TYR A 33 0.59 -4.00 14.65
N SER A 34 0.97 -2.75 14.88
CA SER A 34 0.33 -1.88 15.86
C SER A 34 -1.04 -1.38 15.40
N SER A 35 -1.98 -1.32 16.34
CA SER A 35 -3.26 -0.61 16.19
C SER A 35 -3.15 0.91 16.43
N ASN A 36 -2.00 1.40 16.88
CA ASN A 36 -1.83 2.73 17.48
C ASN A 36 -1.34 3.83 16.50
N GLY A 37 -1.74 3.79 15.24
CA GLY A 37 -1.42 4.86 14.28
C GLY A 37 -0.01 4.80 13.67
N GLN A 38 0.83 3.85 14.07
CA GLN A 38 2.19 3.70 13.51
C GLN A 38 2.24 2.94 12.18
N ARG A 39 1.13 2.42 11.69
CA ARG A 39 1.06 1.62 10.44
C ARG A 39 1.55 2.38 9.20
N GLU A 40 1.42 3.70 9.21
CA GLU A 40 1.87 4.58 8.13
C GLU A 40 3.39 4.83 8.18
N GLN A 41 4.03 4.51 9.30
CA GLN A 41 5.47 4.66 9.47
C GLN A 41 6.21 3.44 8.91
N THR A 42 7.34 3.72 8.26
CA THR A 42 8.17 2.68 7.65
C THR A 42 9.22 2.20 8.65
N PRO A 43 9.30 0.89 8.96
CA PRO A 43 10.31 0.38 9.86
C PRO A 43 11.71 0.48 9.25
N GLU A 44 12.71 0.70 10.10
CA GLU A 44 14.10 0.93 9.66
C GLU A 44 14.68 -0.25 8.86
N PHE A 45 14.37 -1.49 9.27
CA PHE A 45 14.86 -2.66 8.54
C PHE A 45 14.37 -2.71 7.10
N LEU A 46 13.12 -2.29 6.83
CA LEU A 46 12.55 -2.26 5.48
C LEU A 46 13.25 -1.18 4.63
N ARG A 47 13.54 -0.02 5.23
CA ARG A 47 14.31 1.05 4.55
C ARG A 47 15.69 0.55 4.14
N ASN A 48 16.41 -0.05 5.08
CA ASN A 48 17.77 -0.54 4.86
C ASN A 48 17.79 -1.69 3.84
N PHE A 49 16.84 -2.61 3.93
CA PHE A 49 16.74 -3.73 3.00
C PHE A 49 16.35 -3.28 1.59
N SER A 50 15.41 -2.35 1.45
CA SER A 50 15.02 -1.79 0.16
C SER A 50 16.21 -1.13 -0.57
N LYS A 51 17.03 -0.35 0.14
CA LYS A 51 18.26 0.23 -0.43
C LYS A 51 19.26 -0.85 -0.87
N LYS A 52 19.45 -1.86 -0.03
CA LYS A 52 20.31 -3.01 -0.36
C LYS A 52 19.84 -3.76 -1.60
N ILE A 53 18.53 -3.93 -1.78
CA ILE A 53 17.93 -4.53 -2.98
C ILE A 53 18.28 -3.71 -4.23
N LEU A 54 18.09 -2.39 -4.20
CA LEU A 54 18.40 -1.49 -5.31
C LEU A 54 19.89 -1.46 -5.64
N ASP A 55 20.77 -1.53 -4.63
CA ASP A 55 22.22 -1.61 -4.82
C ASP A 55 22.69 -2.93 -5.46
N ASN A 56 21.85 -3.97 -5.43
CA ASN A 56 22.15 -5.29 -5.96
C ASN A 56 21.41 -5.64 -7.26
N GLY A 57 20.83 -4.65 -7.95
CA GLY A 57 20.33 -4.84 -9.30
C GLY A 57 18.85 -4.60 -9.52
N ALA A 58 18.05 -4.41 -8.47
CA ALA A 58 16.68 -3.98 -8.65
C ALA A 58 16.61 -2.53 -9.15
N ASP A 59 15.54 -2.20 -9.86
CA ASP A 59 15.27 -0.87 -10.40
C ASP A 59 14.09 -0.17 -9.70
N VAL A 60 13.18 -0.96 -9.12
CA VAL A 60 12.02 -0.48 -8.36
C VAL A 60 11.77 -1.40 -7.17
N VAL A 61 11.40 -0.83 -6.02
CA VAL A 61 10.85 -1.57 -4.88
C VAL A 61 9.41 -1.14 -4.66
N ALA A 62 8.49 -2.11 -4.64
CA ALA A 62 7.06 -1.91 -4.39
C ALA A 62 6.64 -2.66 -3.12
N GLY A 63 6.46 -1.92 -2.03
CA GLY A 63 6.01 -2.43 -0.74
C GLY A 63 4.48 -2.51 -0.65
N HIS A 64 4.00 -3.50 0.08
CA HIS A 64 2.60 -3.69 0.45
C HIS A 64 2.49 -4.49 1.77
N GLY A 65 1.28 -4.68 2.29
CA GLY A 65 1.04 -5.43 3.53
C GLY A 65 0.28 -4.65 4.59
N PRO A 66 0.68 -3.42 4.97
CA PRO A 66 0.02 -2.70 6.07
C PRO A 66 -1.37 -2.17 5.72
N HIS A 67 -1.81 -2.35 4.47
CA HIS A 67 -3.11 -1.90 3.94
C HIS A 67 -3.32 -0.38 3.92
N VAL A 68 -2.28 0.40 4.16
CA VAL A 68 -2.29 1.87 4.18
C VAL A 68 -1.14 2.41 3.36
N LEU A 69 -1.24 3.66 2.92
CA LEU A 69 -0.13 4.36 2.30
C LEU A 69 1.00 4.54 3.33
N ARG A 70 2.23 4.26 2.89
CA ARG A 70 3.49 4.70 3.51
C ARG A 70 4.21 5.62 2.53
N GLY A 71 5.18 6.37 3.01
CA GLY A 71 5.96 7.26 2.15
C GLY A 71 6.71 6.53 1.04
N MET A 72 7.28 7.30 0.14
CA MET A 72 8.18 6.80 -0.91
C MET A 72 9.52 7.53 -0.85
N GLU A 73 10.55 6.88 -1.36
CA GLU A 73 11.92 7.41 -1.42
C GLU A 73 12.48 7.28 -2.84
N ILE A 74 13.23 8.29 -3.29
CA ILE A 74 14.07 8.20 -4.49
C ILE A 74 15.50 7.95 -4.04
N TYR A 75 15.97 6.72 -4.19
CA TYR A 75 17.31 6.31 -3.81
C TYR A 75 18.17 6.03 -5.04
N LYS A 76 19.25 6.82 -5.24
CA LYS A 76 20.13 6.69 -6.43
C LYS A 76 19.35 6.66 -7.75
N ASN A 77 18.40 7.57 -7.89
CA ASN A 77 17.49 7.70 -9.04
C ASN A 77 16.58 6.47 -9.29
N LYS A 78 16.26 5.71 -8.25
CA LYS A 78 15.38 4.54 -8.29
C LYS A 78 14.27 4.68 -7.24
N PRO A 79 13.01 4.37 -7.57
CA PRO A 79 11.90 4.56 -6.62
C PRO A 79 11.76 3.38 -5.66
N ILE A 80 11.50 3.72 -4.41
CA ILE A 80 11.03 2.81 -3.35
C ILE A 80 9.66 3.29 -2.90
N PHE A 81 8.64 2.48 -3.08
CA PHE A 81 7.32 2.67 -2.49
C PHE A 81 7.23 1.77 -1.25
N TYR A 82 7.19 2.34 -0.05
CA TYR A 82 7.15 1.54 1.18
C TYR A 82 5.79 0.89 1.44
N SER A 83 4.70 1.47 0.96
CA SER A 83 3.41 0.82 0.76
C SER A 83 2.51 1.68 -0.14
N LEU A 84 1.93 1.07 -1.14
CA LEU A 84 0.96 1.70 -2.03
C LEU A 84 -0.48 1.63 -1.50
N GLY A 85 -0.70 1.01 -0.32
CA GLY A 85 -2.05 0.77 0.23
C GLY A 85 -2.78 -0.37 -0.46
N ASN A 86 -4.11 -0.36 -0.37
CA ASN A 86 -4.96 -1.36 -1.02
C ASN A 86 -5.33 -0.93 -2.44
N PHE A 87 -5.15 -1.82 -3.43
CA PHE A 87 -5.67 -1.60 -4.77
C PHE A 87 -7.10 -2.17 -4.91
N ILE A 88 -7.33 -3.38 -4.42
CA ILE A 88 -8.65 -4.01 -4.31
C ILE A 88 -8.83 -4.41 -2.84
N PHE A 89 -9.98 -4.08 -2.26
CA PHE A 89 -10.24 -4.38 -0.85
C PHE A 89 -11.66 -4.92 -0.64
N GLN A 90 -11.92 -6.13 -1.15
CA GLN A 90 -13.21 -6.82 -1.07
C GLN A 90 -13.28 -7.75 0.15
N ASN A 91 -12.77 -7.31 1.30
CA ASN A 91 -12.72 -8.09 2.52
C ASN A 91 -14.10 -8.49 3.04
N ASP A 92 -15.15 -7.71 2.71
CA ASP A 92 -16.52 -7.92 3.19
C ASP A 92 -17.37 -8.78 2.23
N THR A 93 -16.79 -9.27 1.15
CA THR A 93 -17.50 -10.03 0.11
C THR A 93 -17.07 -11.50 0.04
N ILE A 94 -16.28 -11.95 1.02
CA ILE A 94 -15.90 -13.36 1.14
C ILE A 94 -17.16 -14.15 1.51
N LYS A 95 -17.53 -15.10 0.63
CA LYS A 95 -18.78 -15.86 0.74
C LYS A 95 -18.72 -17.01 1.73
N TRP A 96 -17.52 -17.52 2.02
CA TRP A 96 -17.33 -18.71 2.82
C TRP A 96 -16.25 -18.46 3.88
N HIS A 97 -16.64 -18.65 5.14
CA HIS A 97 -15.72 -18.63 6.27
C HIS A 97 -15.70 -20.01 6.93
N PRO A 98 -14.56 -20.47 7.46
CA PRO A 98 -14.51 -21.67 8.27
C PRO A 98 -15.41 -21.57 9.48
N HIS A 99 -16.04 -22.70 9.91
CA HIS A 99 -16.93 -22.73 11.06
C HIS A 99 -16.32 -22.12 12.33
N PRO A 100 -15.04 -22.37 12.70
CA PRO A 100 -14.43 -21.74 13.87
C PRO A 100 -14.41 -20.20 13.82
N THR A 101 -14.47 -19.61 12.62
CA THR A 101 -14.55 -18.14 12.47
C THR A 101 -15.88 -17.62 13.02
N TYR A 102 -16.99 -18.30 12.76
CA TYR A 102 -18.30 -17.94 13.29
C TYR A 102 -18.35 -18.13 14.81
N GLU A 103 -17.88 -19.28 15.31
CA GLU A 103 -17.85 -19.59 16.75
C GLU A 103 -17.05 -18.54 17.54
N ASN A 104 -15.89 -18.09 17.03
CA ASN A 104 -15.07 -17.07 17.68
C ASN A 104 -15.78 -15.71 17.82
N PHE A 105 -16.84 -15.48 17.04
CA PHE A 105 -17.69 -14.28 17.14
C PHE A 105 -19.05 -14.58 17.81
N GLY A 106 -19.21 -15.75 18.44
CA GLY A 106 -20.45 -16.14 19.14
C GLY A 106 -21.62 -16.42 18.21
N LEU A 107 -21.35 -16.77 16.95
CA LEU A 107 -22.34 -17.06 15.93
C LEU A 107 -22.51 -18.58 15.76
N ASP A 108 -23.74 -19.02 15.49
CA ASP A 108 -24.06 -20.41 15.24
C ASP A 108 -23.98 -20.81 13.75
N HIS A 109 -24.32 -22.04 13.43
CA HIS A 109 -24.25 -22.59 12.09
C HIS A 109 -25.36 -22.09 11.12
N TYR A 110 -26.33 -21.33 11.62
CA TYR A 110 -27.34 -20.67 10.79
C TYR A 110 -26.91 -19.25 10.37
N ALA A 111 -25.86 -18.72 10.99
CA ALA A 111 -25.41 -17.36 10.71
C ALA A 111 -24.88 -17.24 9.27
N THR A 112 -25.25 -16.15 8.63
CA THR A 112 -24.81 -15.81 7.28
C THR A 112 -23.46 -15.05 7.31
N PRO A 113 -22.74 -14.95 6.18
CA PRO A 113 -21.59 -14.05 6.09
C PRO A 113 -21.90 -12.60 6.45
N SER A 114 -23.12 -12.13 6.18
CA SER A 114 -23.56 -10.79 6.58
C SER A 114 -23.62 -10.62 8.09
N ASP A 115 -24.13 -11.63 8.81
CA ASP A 115 -24.20 -11.62 10.27
C ASP A 115 -22.79 -11.59 10.87
N PHE A 116 -21.87 -12.39 10.30
CA PHE A 116 -20.47 -12.38 10.70
C PHE A 116 -19.85 -10.99 10.55
N TYR A 117 -20.01 -10.32 9.41
CA TYR A 117 -19.47 -8.98 9.21
C TYR A 117 -20.12 -7.93 10.10
N ASN A 118 -21.42 -8.06 10.41
CA ASN A 118 -22.10 -7.18 11.33
C ASN A 118 -21.51 -7.27 12.73
N VAL A 119 -21.30 -8.48 13.24
CA VAL A 119 -20.70 -8.69 14.57
C VAL A 119 -19.23 -8.28 14.58
N ARG A 120 -18.44 -8.70 13.58
CA ARG A 120 -17.02 -8.39 13.48
C ARG A 120 -16.74 -6.90 13.49
N TYR A 121 -17.54 -6.12 12.78
CA TYR A 121 -17.34 -4.69 12.57
C TYR A 121 -18.31 -3.79 13.34
N ASP A 122 -19.13 -4.40 14.20
CA ASP A 122 -20.11 -3.68 15.01
C ASP A 122 -20.96 -2.72 14.15
N GLY A 123 -21.58 -3.25 13.11
CA GLY A 123 -22.33 -2.43 12.16
C GLY A 123 -21.49 -1.40 11.39
N ASP A 124 -20.26 -1.75 11.05
CA ASP A 124 -19.29 -0.90 10.35
C ASP A 124 -18.72 0.28 11.19
N THR A 125 -18.87 0.24 12.51
CA THR A 125 -18.31 1.24 13.44
C THR A 125 -16.89 0.92 13.91
N LYS A 126 -16.39 -0.30 13.65
CA LYS A 126 -15.06 -0.77 14.06
C LYS A 126 -14.25 -1.33 12.89
N GLY A 127 -12.95 -1.42 13.08
CA GLY A 127 -12.01 -2.03 12.14
C GLY A 127 -11.95 -1.33 10.78
N PHE A 128 -11.75 -2.09 9.72
CA PHE A 128 -11.54 -1.54 8.38
C PHE A 128 -12.65 -0.59 7.90
N PRO A 129 -13.95 -0.89 8.08
CA PRO A 129 -15.01 -0.01 7.59
C PRO A 129 -15.04 1.36 8.27
N ALA A 130 -14.59 1.46 9.52
CA ALA A 130 -14.58 2.70 10.28
C ALA A 130 -13.40 3.62 9.94
N MET A 131 -12.35 3.10 9.31
CA MET A 131 -11.07 3.80 9.14
C MET A 131 -10.80 4.16 7.68
N LYS A 132 -10.99 5.43 7.33
CA LYS A 132 -10.92 5.93 5.94
C LYS A 132 -9.62 5.60 5.21
N TYR A 133 -8.48 5.59 5.89
CA TYR A 133 -7.16 5.38 5.29
C TYR A 133 -6.96 3.99 4.66
N TYR A 134 -7.78 2.98 5.01
CA TYR A 134 -7.77 1.68 4.32
C TYR A 134 -8.44 1.71 2.94
N TRP A 135 -9.19 2.77 2.65
CA TRP A 135 -10.01 2.92 1.45
C TRP A 135 -9.41 3.93 0.47
N GLU A 136 -8.17 4.33 0.68
CA GLU A 136 -7.44 5.29 -0.12
C GLU A 136 -6.07 4.75 -0.50
N SER A 137 -5.67 4.96 -1.74
CA SER A 137 -4.42 4.43 -2.28
C SER A 137 -3.98 5.26 -3.48
N VAL A 138 -2.89 4.84 -4.11
CA VAL A 138 -2.41 5.41 -5.38
C VAL A 138 -1.99 4.32 -6.35
N VAL A 139 -2.16 4.60 -7.64
CA VAL A 139 -1.49 3.86 -8.72
C VAL A 139 -0.28 4.67 -9.13
N ALA A 140 0.91 4.08 -9.06
CA ALA A 140 2.16 4.70 -9.47
C ALA A 140 2.51 4.31 -10.91
N GLU A 141 2.60 5.30 -11.79
CA GLU A 141 3.14 5.14 -13.15
C GLU A 141 4.60 5.61 -13.15
N CYS A 142 5.52 4.71 -13.47
CA CYS A 142 6.96 5.01 -13.52
C CYS A 142 7.48 4.90 -14.97
N VAL A 143 8.10 5.96 -15.45
CA VAL A 143 8.85 5.93 -16.71
C VAL A 143 10.31 5.64 -16.37
N LEU A 144 10.76 4.43 -16.68
CA LEU A 144 12.13 3.97 -16.42
C LEU A 144 13.01 4.15 -17.64
N THR A 145 14.29 4.40 -17.40
CA THR A 145 15.35 4.47 -18.40
C THR A 145 16.57 3.70 -17.88
N PRO A 146 17.57 3.38 -18.71
CA PRO A 146 18.81 2.77 -18.23
C PRO A 146 19.56 3.60 -17.16
N LYS A 147 19.25 4.91 -17.07
CA LYS A 147 19.83 5.80 -16.05
C LYS A 147 18.99 5.93 -14.77
N GLY A 148 17.91 5.19 -14.66
CA GLY A 148 16.96 5.23 -13.54
C GLY A 148 15.60 5.82 -13.94
N VAL A 149 14.83 6.26 -12.96
CA VAL A 149 13.48 6.80 -13.18
C VAL A 149 13.57 8.20 -13.81
N LYS A 150 12.75 8.42 -14.85
CA LYS A 150 12.62 9.71 -15.55
C LYS A 150 11.38 10.49 -15.12
N LYS A 151 10.33 9.78 -14.73
CA LYS A 151 9.06 10.39 -14.33
C LYS A 151 8.27 9.42 -13.45
N ILE A 152 7.57 9.97 -12.45
CA ILE A 152 6.61 9.22 -11.64
C ILE A 152 5.34 10.07 -11.55
N ASN A 153 4.22 9.51 -11.97
CA ASN A 153 2.89 10.04 -11.75
C ASN A 153 2.15 9.16 -10.74
N LEU A 154 1.45 9.78 -9.80
CA LEU A 154 0.71 9.11 -8.73
C LEU A 154 -0.77 9.42 -8.91
N PHE A 155 -1.54 8.43 -9.36
CA PHE A 155 -2.97 8.55 -9.59
C PHE A 155 -3.70 8.18 -8.29
N PRO A 156 -4.35 9.15 -7.60
CA PRO A 156 -5.08 8.87 -6.38
C PRO A 156 -6.33 8.05 -6.68
N ILE A 157 -6.56 7.00 -5.90
CA ILE A 157 -7.72 6.12 -6.01
C ILE A 157 -8.47 6.00 -4.69
N GLU A 158 -9.75 5.69 -4.78
CA GLU A 158 -10.66 5.41 -3.68
C GLU A 158 -11.27 4.03 -3.83
N LEU A 159 -11.58 3.38 -2.72
CA LEU A 159 -12.17 2.05 -2.64
C LEU A 159 -13.61 2.08 -2.09
N GLY A 160 -14.28 3.25 -2.10
CA GLY A 160 -15.67 3.37 -1.70
C GLY A 160 -15.90 3.39 -0.19
N TYR A 161 -15.11 4.16 0.57
CA TYR A 161 -15.32 4.37 2.00
C TYR A 161 -16.77 4.78 2.31
N LYS A 162 -17.40 4.12 3.28
CA LYS A 162 -18.81 4.27 3.68
C LYS A 162 -19.85 3.90 2.62
N LEU A 163 -19.49 3.37 1.47
CA LEU A 163 -20.47 2.77 0.58
C LEU A 163 -20.99 1.44 1.17
N PRO A 164 -22.19 1.01 0.77
CA PRO A 164 -22.69 -0.33 1.12
C PRO A 164 -21.70 -1.42 0.73
N ARG A 165 -21.62 -2.51 1.52
CA ARG A 165 -20.66 -3.61 1.32
C ARG A 165 -20.56 -4.12 -0.12
N PRO A 166 -21.66 -4.32 -0.87
CA PRO A 166 -21.58 -4.77 -2.27
C PRO A 166 -20.96 -3.76 -3.25
N GLN A 167 -20.82 -2.49 -2.85
CA GLN A 167 -20.37 -1.39 -3.71
C GLN A 167 -18.96 -0.91 -3.40
N ARG A 168 -18.39 -1.32 -2.25
CA ARG A 168 -17.06 -0.89 -1.81
C ARG A 168 -15.98 -1.92 -2.12
N GLY A 169 -14.72 -1.52 -2.03
CA GLY A 169 -13.55 -2.36 -2.24
C GLY A 169 -13.05 -2.43 -3.67
N ARG A 170 -13.77 -1.83 -4.63
CA ARG A 170 -13.34 -1.71 -6.03
C ARG A 170 -12.60 -0.40 -6.23
N PRO A 171 -11.43 -0.39 -6.91
CA PRO A 171 -10.69 0.84 -7.19
C PRO A 171 -11.42 1.71 -8.20
N VAL A 172 -11.50 2.99 -7.89
CA VAL A 172 -11.93 4.05 -8.82
C VAL A 172 -10.98 5.23 -8.68
N ILE A 173 -10.80 6.03 -9.71
CA ILE A 173 -10.09 7.30 -9.59
C ILE A 173 -10.79 8.13 -8.51
N ALA A 174 -10.01 8.69 -7.59
CA ALA A 174 -10.55 9.45 -6.48
C ALA A 174 -11.40 10.64 -6.98
N ARG A 175 -12.46 10.95 -6.25
CA ARG A 175 -13.28 12.13 -6.52
C ARG A 175 -12.49 13.41 -6.28
N GLU A 176 -12.85 14.50 -6.95
CA GLU A 176 -12.09 15.74 -6.94
C GLU A 176 -11.75 16.23 -5.53
N GLU A 177 -12.72 16.17 -4.59
CA GLU A 177 -12.55 16.57 -3.21
C GLU A 177 -11.51 15.73 -2.42
N ASN A 178 -11.17 14.55 -2.92
CA ASN A 178 -10.23 13.63 -2.26
C ASN A 178 -8.87 13.52 -2.95
N LYS A 179 -8.75 13.84 -4.24
CA LYS A 179 -7.51 13.71 -5.00
C LYS A 179 -6.34 14.42 -4.33
N GLN A 180 -6.49 15.72 -4.13
CA GLN A 180 -5.42 16.55 -3.55
C GLN A 180 -5.06 16.09 -2.13
N ARG A 181 -6.05 15.73 -1.32
CA ARG A 181 -5.85 15.28 0.05
C ARG A 181 -5.05 13.95 0.10
N ILE A 182 -5.35 12.99 -0.79
CA ILE A 182 -4.62 11.72 -0.86
C ILE A 182 -3.17 11.97 -1.27
N ILE A 183 -2.94 12.82 -2.27
CA ILE A 183 -1.59 13.15 -2.74
C ILE A 183 -0.81 13.94 -1.68
N ASN A 184 -1.43 14.92 -1.03
CA ASN A 184 -0.78 15.68 0.04
C ASN A 184 -0.38 14.76 1.20
N LYS A 185 -1.26 13.82 1.59
CA LYS A 185 -0.92 12.83 2.61
C LYS A 185 0.31 12.00 2.21
N LEU A 186 0.38 11.54 0.97
CA LEU A 186 1.55 10.80 0.50
C LEU A 186 2.81 11.68 0.44
N ALA A 187 2.67 12.95 0.08
CA ALA A 187 3.76 13.94 0.12
C ALA A 187 4.29 14.12 1.56
N ASP A 188 3.40 14.30 2.53
CA ASP A 188 3.77 14.42 3.94
C ASP A 188 4.53 13.17 4.43
N LEU A 189 4.01 11.97 4.14
CA LEU A 189 4.65 10.70 4.49
C LEU A 189 6.00 10.48 3.78
N SER A 190 6.24 11.16 2.65
CA SER A 190 7.46 11.03 1.84
C SER A 190 8.52 12.09 2.19
N SER A 191 8.14 13.13 2.91
CA SER A 191 9.02 14.24 3.29
C SER A 191 10.21 13.78 4.14
N ASP A 192 10.00 12.82 5.06
CA ASP A 192 11.04 12.23 5.90
C ASP A 192 12.12 11.48 5.10
N PHE A 193 11.82 11.14 3.85
CA PHE A 193 12.74 10.49 2.91
C PHE A 193 13.36 11.47 1.91
N GLY A 194 13.06 12.77 2.05
CA GLY A 194 13.55 13.82 1.15
C GLY A 194 12.91 13.80 -0.24
N THR A 195 11.78 13.10 -0.39
CA THR A 195 11.03 13.01 -1.66
C THR A 195 9.95 14.10 -1.68
N GLU A 196 9.98 14.93 -2.70
CA GLU A 196 9.01 15.99 -2.95
C GLU A 196 7.95 15.51 -3.94
N ILE A 197 6.67 15.66 -3.59
CA ILE A 197 5.52 15.31 -4.42
C ILE A 197 4.62 16.53 -4.53
N GLN A 198 4.29 16.94 -5.76
CA GLN A 198 3.41 18.08 -6.02
C GLN A 198 2.10 17.60 -6.64
N TYR A 199 0.99 18.16 -6.16
CA TYR A 199 -0.32 17.95 -6.78
C TYR A 199 -0.44 18.85 -8.01
N SER A 200 -0.71 18.26 -9.18
CA SER A 200 -0.77 18.96 -10.45
C SER A 200 -2.22 19.29 -10.85
N GLU A 201 -2.39 20.25 -11.78
CA GLU A 201 -3.68 20.61 -12.37
C GLU A 201 -4.38 19.42 -13.07
N ARG A 202 -3.63 18.37 -13.41
CA ARG A 202 -4.17 17.13 -14.00
C ARG A 202 -4.84 16.22 -12.96
N GLY A 203 -4.85 16.60 -11.68
CA GLY A 203 -5.44 15.81 -10.60
C GLY A 203 -4.59 14.60 -10.19
N VAL A 204 -3.26 14.64 -10.43
CA VAL A 204 -2.31 13.59 -10.07
C VAL A 204 -1.15 14.17 -9.26
N GLY A 205 -0.49 13.33 -8.47
CA GLY A 205 0.79 13.67 -7.85
C GLY A 205 1.94 13.49 -8.84
N GLU A 206 2.84 14.45 -8.88
CA GLU A 206 4.07 14.38 -9.68
C GLU A 206 5.26 14.39 -8.72
N VAL A 207 6.14 13.41 -8.84
CA VAL A 207 7.37 13.34 -8.04
C VAL A 207 8.43 14.22 -8.67
N ILE A 208 8.99 15.14 -7.88
CA ILE A 208 10.08 16.02 -8.32
C ILE A 208 11.40 15.25 -8.20
N LEU A 209 11.97 14.92 -9.34
CA LEU A 209 13.27 14.25 -9.44
C LEU A 209 14.38 15.31 -9.47
N LYS A 210 15.40 15.13 -8.63
CA LYS A 210 16.57 16.04 -8.51
C LYS A 210 17.75 15.50 -9.28
#